data_2129b1058e4b4a04b407e56ecd6c183e
#
_entry.id   2129b1058e4b4a04b407e56ecd6c183e
#
_cell.length_a   1.000
_cell.length_b   1.000
_cell.length_c   1.000
_cell.angle_alpha   90.00
_cell.angle_beta   90.00
_cell.angle_gamma   90.00
#
_symmetry.space_group_name_H-M   'P 1'
#
loop_
_entity.id
_entity.type
_entity.pdbx_description
1 polymer ?
#
loop_
_entity_poly.entity_id
_entity_poly.type
_entity_poly.pdbx_seq_one_letter_code
_entity_poly.pdbx_strand_id
1 'polypeptide(L)' 'MKREIVVSVRQEGAWFVAQALDPDVASQGESVNVALANLREALELYYEPPVPTVPSQLHRLEVEVAAS' A
#
# COMPACT_ATOMS: atom_id res chain seq x y z
N MET A 1 -17.47 1.45 -11.35
CA MET A 1 -18.06 0.36 -10.55
C MET A 1 -17.47 0.37 -9.15
N LYS A 2 -18.32 0.28 -8.15
CA LYS A 2 -17.87 0.25 -6.76
C LYS A 2 -17.76 -1.20 -6.29
N ARG A 3 -16.73 -1.47 -5.50
CA ARG A 3 -16.57 -2.77 -4.85
C ARG A 3 -16.55 -2.58 -3.35
N GLU A 4 -17.19 -3.48 -2.65
CA GLU A 4 -17.04 -3.57 -1.21
C GLU A 4 -15.88 -4.50 -0.89
N ILE A 5 -14.99 -4.03 -0.03
CA ILE A 5 -13.83 -4.80 0.36
C ILE A 5 -13.82 -4.89 1.88
N VAL A 6 -13.74 -6.12 2.37
CA VAL A 6 -13.65 -6.35 3.80
C VAL A 6 -12.25 -6.04 4.26
N VAL A 7 -12.15 -5.23 5.29
CA VAL A 7 -10.88 -4.75 5.82
C VAL A 7 -10.82 -5.04 7.32
N SER A 8 -9.72 -5.61 7.76
CA SER A 8 -9.44 -5.73 9.19
C SER A 8 -8.48 -4.62 9.59
N VAL A 9 -8.66 -4.11 10.79
CA VAL A 9 -7.77 -3.10 11.34
C VAL A 9 -7.26 -3.61 12.68
N ARG A 10 -5.93 -3.55 12.88
CA ARG A 10 -5.32 -3.92 14.14
C ARG A 10 -4.33 -2.85 14.56
N GLN A 11 -4.09 -2.75 15.84
CA GLN A 11 -3.09 -1.83 16.37
C GLN A 11 -1.79 -2.60 16.61
N GLU A 12 -0.71 -2.02 16.16
CA GLU A 12 0.63 -2.54 16.39
C GLU A 12 1.49 -1.42 16.98
N GLY A 13 1.71 -1.45 18.29
CA GLY A 13 2.40 -0.38 18.96
C GLY A 13 1.67 0.95 18.80
N ALA A 14 2.34 1.94 18.29
CA ALA A 14 1.77 3.27 18.04
C ALA A 14 1.09 3.39 16.67
N TRP A 15 1.05 2.32 15.88
CA TRP A 15 0.53 2.34 14.52
C TRP A 15 -0.72 1.47 14.40
N PHE A 16 -1.51 1.80 13.41
CA PHE A 16 -2.66 0.97 13.02
C PHE A 16 -2.39 0.39 11.64
N VAL A 17 -2.72 -0.88 11.46
CA VAL A 17 -2.56 -1.58 10.19
C VAL A 17 -3.94 -1.92 9.67
N ALA A 18 -4.24 -1.47 8.47
CA ALA A 18 -5.47 -1.83 7.77
C ALA A 18 -5.12 -2.86 6.69
N GLN A 19 -5.80 -3.99 6.72
CA GLN A 19 -5.53 -5.12 5.85
C GLN A 19 -6.78 -5.48 5.07
N ALA A 20 -6.71 -5.38 3.74
CA ALA A 20 -7.75 -5.92 2.89
C ALA A 20 -7.56 -7.44 2.77
N LEU A 21 -8.66 -8.18 2.78
CA LEU A 21 -8.61 -9.64 2.75
C LEU A 21 -8.56 -10.19 1.32
N ASP A 22 -9.19 -9.49 0.39
CA ASP A 22 -9.20 -9.88 -1.01
C ASP A 22 -9.46 -8.65 -1.89
N PRO A 23 -8.47 -8.13 -2.60
CA PRO A 23 -7.08 -8.62 -2.70
C PRO A 23 -6.29 -8.39 -1.42
N ASP A 24 -5.20 -9.10 -1.27
CA ASP A 24 -4.34 -9.00 -0.09
C ASP A 24 -3.45 -7.76 -0.21
N VAL A 25 -3.97 -6.65 0.30
CA VAL A 25 -3.29 -5.35 0.30
C VAL A 25 -3.36 -4.77 1.70
N ALA A 26 -2.27 -4.26 2.21
CA ALA A 26 -2.21 -3.67 3.54
C ALA A 26 -1.63 -2.27 3.49
N SER A 27 -2.02 -1.46 4.44
CA SER A 27 -1.45 -0.14 4.66
C SER A 27 -1.44 0.18 6.14
N GLN A 28 -0.75 1.22 6.53
CA GLN A 28 -0.64 1.60 7.93
C GLN A 28 -0.78 3.11 8.10
N GLY A 29 -1.03 3.53 9.33
CA GLY A 29 -1.15 4.93 9.66
C GLY A 29 -1.14 5.16 11.16
N GLU A 30 -1.05 6.41 11.55
CA GLU A 30 -1.01 6.82 12.95
C GLU A 30 -2.35 6.69 13.65
N SER A 31 -3.41 6.56 12.88
CA SER A 31 -4.77 6.37 13.40
C SER A 31 -5.50 5.40 12.49
N VAL A 32 -6.65 4.90 12.96
CA VAL A 32 -7.52 4.05 12.15
C VAL A 32 -7.92 4.76 10.86
N ASN A 33 -8.31 6.03 10.96
CA ASN A 33 -8.75 6.78 9.79
C ASN A 33 -7.63 6.96 8.77
N VAL A 34 -6.41 7.24 9.22
CA VAL A 34 -5.26 7.38 8.33
C VAL A 34 -4.91 6.05 7.67
N ALA A 35 -4.91 4.96 8.45
CA ALA A 35 -4.64 3.64 7.91
C ALA A 35 -5.66 3.25 6.83
N LEU A 36 -6.95 3.52 7.10
CA LEU A 36 -8.01 3.24 6.13
C LEU A 36 -7.91 4.11 4.88
N ALA A 37 -7.58 5.40 5.04
CA ALA A 37 -7.42 6.29 3.90
C ALA A 37 -6.24 5.84 3.01
N ASN A 38 -5.14 5.45 3.64
CA ASN A 38 -3.97 4.96 2.91
C ASN A 38 -4.27 3.64 2.19
N LEU A 39 -5.02 2.75 2.84
CA LEU A 39 -5.42 1.50 2.22
C LEU A 39 -6.34 1.74 1.03
N ARG A 40 -7.29 2.66 1.17
CA ARG A 40 -8.20 3.02 0.08
C ARG A 40 -7.42 3.48 -1.14
N GLU A 41 -6.45 4.35 -0.95
CA GLU A 41 -5.60 4.83 -2.03
C GLU A 41 -4.82 3.69 -2.68
N ALA A 42 -4.26 2.80 -1.88
CA ALA A 42 -3.54 1.63 -2.40
C ALA A 42 -4.45 0.71 -3.21
N LEU A 43 -5.68 0.51 -2.74
CA LEU A 43 -6.66 -0.32 -3.46
C LEU A 43 -7.12 0.33 -4.77
N GLU A 44 -7.30 1.64 -4.76
CA GLU A 44 -7.66 2.36 -5.98
C GLU A 44 -6.57 2.21 -7.04
N LEU A 45 -5.32 2.28 -6.65
CA LEU A 45 -4.19 2.04 -7.54
C LEU A 45 -4.14 0.59 -8.03
N TYR A 46 -4.46 -0.35 -7.16
CA TYR A 46 -4.49 -1.77 -7.50
C TYR A 46 -5.48 -2.06 -8.63
N TYR A 47 -6.65 -1.41 -8.60
CA TYR A 47 -7.69 -1.61 -9.58
C TYR A 47 -7.63 -0.64 -10.76
N GLU A 48 -6.59 0.19 -10.81
CA GLU A 48 -6.44 1.13 -11.91
C GLU A 48 -6.25 0.37 -13.22
N PRO A 49 -6.98 0.75 -14.28
CA PRO A 49 -6.79 0.08 -15.56
C PRO A 49 -5.39 0.29 -16.09
N PRO A 50 -4.84 -0.69 -16.83
CA PRO A 50 -3.51 -0.54 -17.37
C PRO A 50 -3.44 0.69 -18.27
N VAL A 51 -2.45 1.54 -18.00
CA VAL A 51 -2.16 2.69 -18.84
C VAL A 51 -1.29 2.26 -20.01
N PRO A 52 -1.33 2.98 -21.14
CA PRO A 52 -0.43 2.68 -22.25
C PRO A 52 1.01 2.63 -21.77
N THR A 53 1.71 1.64 -22.25
CA THR A 53 3.04 1.34 -21.76
C THR A 53 4.03 2.43 -22.12
N VAL A 54 4.55 3.09 -21.11
CA VAL A 54 5.79 3.84 -21.24
C VAL A 54 6.85 2.91 -20.70
N PRO A 55 7.92 2.64 -21.45
CA PRO A 55 8.97 1.77 -20.94
C PRO A 55 9.50 2.28 -19.61
N SER A 56 9.65 1.38 -18.67
CA SER A 56 10.21 1.75 -17.37
C SER A 56 11.67 2.13 -17.53
N GLN A 57 12.09 3.10 -16.74
CA GLN A 57 13.50 3.49 -16.69
C GLN A 57 14.21 2.61 -15.68
N LEU A 58 15.36 2.11 -16.08
CA LEU A 58 16.20 1.32 -15.17
C LEU A 58 17.37 2.19 -14.74
N HIS A 59 17.57 2.26 -13.46
CA HIS A 59 18.65 3.04 -12.87
C HIS A 59 19.50 2.15 -11.98
N ARG A 60 20.77 2.45 -11.90
CA ARG A 60 21.67 1.82 -10.96
C ARG A 60 22.06 2.83 -9.93
N LEU A 61 21.95 2.44 -8.69
CA LEU A 61 22.35 3.29 -7.58
C LEU A 61 23.52 2.62 -6.86
N GLU A 62 24.55 3.41 -6.58
CA GLU A 62 25.60 2.95 -5.69
C GLU A 62 25.26 3.40 -4.27
N VAL A 63 25.29 2.46 -3.37
CA VAL A 63 25.02 2.74 -1.98
C VAL A 63 26.17 2.20 -1.13
N GLU A 64 26.52 2.94 -0.11
CA GLU A 64 27.49 2.44 0.86
C GLU A 64 26.77 1.55 1.86
N VAL A 65 27.31 0.35 2.01
CA VAL A 65 26.78 -0.60 2.98
C VAL A 65 27.76 -0.65 4.14
N ALA A 66 27.24 -0.55 5.35
CA ALA A 66 28.09 -0.64 6.53
C ALA A 66 28.79 -2.00 6.55
N ALA A 67 30.10 -1.96 6.69
CA ALA A 67 30.89 -3.18 6.85
C ALA A 67 30.56 -3.83 8.18
N SER A 68 30.30 -5.09 8.17
CA SER A 68 30.00 -5.85 9.39
C SER A 68 31.13 -6.81 9.69
#